data_cc0b5780e52d2e357a74c3cf73230927
#
_entry.id   cc0b5780e52d2e357a74c3cf73230927
#
_cell.length_a   1.000
_cell.length_b   1.000
_cell.length_c   1.000
_cell.angle_alpha   90.00
_cell.angle_beta   90.00
_cell.angle_gamma   90.00
#
_symmetry.space_group_name_H-M   'P 1'
#
loop_
_entity.id
_entity.type
_entity.pdbx_description
1 polymer ?
#
loop_
_entity_poly.entity_id
_entity_poly.type
_entity_poly.pdbx_seq_one_letter_code
_entity_poly.pdbx_strand_id
1 'polypeptide(L)'
;MAEFDYRAVDAVVNIWTPEALRHRPGWRDDFFVGKMGVEQSTSDGVPLDEMLSRMDSAGIEKAFLIATRAGPVGHPSCYRIPYELVAETCARAPDRLYGLAGIDPLDGMKGVR
;
A
#
# COMPACT_ATOMS: atom_id res chain seq x y z
N MET A 1 -27.83 -0.51 -3.14
CA MET A 1 -26.57 -0.55 -2.41
C MET A 1 -26.74 0.18 -1.10
N ALA A 2 -26.28 -0.40 -0.01
CA ALA A 2 -26.40 0.23 1.29
C ALA A 2 -25.54 1.50 1.36
N GLU A 3 -26.16 2.61 1.76
CA GLU A 3 -25.41 3.81 2.13
C GLU A 3 -25.02 3.68 3.60
N PHE A 4 -23.77 4.03 3.90
CA PHE A 4 -23.28 4.03 5.27
C PHE A 4 -23.50 5.43 5.88
N ASP A 5 -24.13 5.48 7.05
CA ASP A 5 -24.31 6.71 7.81
C ASP A 5 -23.02 7.15 8.53
N TYR A 6 -22.03 6.30 8.54
CA TYR A 6 -20.71 6.57 9.12
C TYR A 6 -19.64 6.54 8.05
N ARG A 7 -18.53 7.20 8.35
CA ARG A 7 -17.34 7.21 7.50
C ARG A 7 -16.20 6.55 8.24
N ALA A 8 -15.62 5.55 7.59
CA ALA A 8 -14.50 4.82 8.15
C ALA A 8 -13.17 5.42 7.74
N VAL A 9 -12.16 5.21 8.58
CA VAL A 9 -10.76 5.48 8.25
C VAL A 9 -10.02 4.14 8.23
N ASP A 10 -9.38 3.83 7.11
CA ASP A 10 -8.54 2.63 7.04
C ASP A 10 -7.14 2.98 7.55
N ALA A 11 -6.79 2.43 8.70
CA ALA A 11 -5.58 2.79 9.42
C ALA A 11 -4.29 2.20 8.82
N VAL A 12 -4.40 1.15 8.00
CA VAL A 12 -3.23 0.48 7.41
C VAL A 12 -3.56 0.03 6.00
N VAL A 13 -3.03 0.73 5.03
CA VAL A 13 -3.21 0.39 3.62
C VAL A 13 -1.85 0.21 2.95
N ASN A 14 -1.66 -0.94 2.34
CA ASN A 14 -0.52 -1.20 1.48
C ASN A 14 -0.75 -0.57 0.12
N ILE A 15 0.20 0.23 -0.32
CA ILE A 15 0.15 0.80 -1.66
C ILE A 15 0.31 -0.30 -2.71
N TRP A 16 -0.63 -0.42 -3.63
CA TRP A 16 -0.69 -1.47 -4.64
C TRP A 16 -0.87 -0.91 -6.05
N THR A 17 -0.45 0.32 -6.27
CA THR A 17 -0.45 0.93 -7.60
C THR A 17 0.55 0.23 -8.52
N PRO A 18 0.39 0.32 -9.85
CA PRO A 18 1.36 -0.24 -10.78
C PRO A 18 2.79 0.21 -10.53
N GLU A 19 2.99 1.46 -10.14
CA GLU A 19 4.30 2.00 -9.79
C GLU A 19 4.89 1.31 -8.55
N ALA A 20 4.06 1.05 -7.56
CA ALA A 20 4.49 0.39 -6.32
C ALA A 20 4.88 -1.07 -6.55
N LEU A 21 4.26 -1.73 -7.52
CA LEU A 21 4.56 -3.13 -7.83
C LEU A 21 5.99 -3.35 -8.31
N ARG A 22 6.64 -2.34 -8.85
CA ARG A 22 8.06 -2.41 -9.24
C ARG A 22 8.98 -2.67 -8.06
N HIS A 23 8.54 -2.32 -6.86
CA HIS A 23 9.28 -2.48 -5.62
C HIS A 23 8.90 -3.75 -4.85
N ARG A 24 7.93 -4.52 -5.36
CA ARG A 24 7.47 -5.74 -4.71
C ARG A 24 8.10 -6.98 -5.35
N PRO A 25 8.23 -8.07 -4.60
CA PRO A 25 8.89 -9.28 -5.10
C PRO A 25 8.08 -9.95 -6.21
N GLY A 26 8.79 -10.66 -7.11
CA GLY A 26 8.17 -11.36 -8.22
C GLY A 26 7.30 -12.56 -7.82
N TRP A 27 7.51 -13.13 -6.61
CA TRP A 27 6.71 -14.24 -6.10
C TRP A 27 5.30 -13.84 -5.62
N ARG A 28 4.96 -12.55 -5.67
CA ARG A 28 3.69 -12.06 -5.13
C ARG A 28 2.45 -12.73 -5.73
N ASP A 29 2.47 -13.02 -7.03
CA ASP A 29 1.34 -13.67 -7.71
C ASP A 29 1.12 -15.09 -7.22
N ASP A 30 2.19 -15.86 -7.03
CA ASP A 30 2.09 -17.21 -6.49
C ASP A 30 1.44 -17.22 -5.11
N PHE A 31 1.72 -16.21 -4.32
CA PHE A 31 1.16 -16.09 -2.98
C PHE A 31 -0.26 -15.53 -3.01
N PHE A 32 -0.46 -14.36 -3.61
CA PHE A 32 -1.76 -13.68 -3.54
C PHE A 32 -2.81 -14.33 -4.44
N VAL A 33 -2.48 -14.65 -5.67
CA VAL A 33 -3.41 -15.30 -6.58
C VAL A 33 -3.48 -16.80 -6.30
N GLY A 34 -2.34 -17.46 -6.24
CA GLY A 34 -2.27 -18.91 -6.11
C GLY A 34 -2.72 -19.45 -4.76
N LYS A 35 -2.36 -18.78 -3.65
CA LYS A 35 -2.65 -19.26 -2.29
C LYS A 35 -3.81 -18.53 -1.62
N MET A 36 -3.91 -17.22 -1.82
CA MET A 36 -4.95 -16.42 -1.17
C MET A 36 -6.21 -16.23 -2.02
N GLY A 37 -6.17 -16.59 -3.30
CA GLY A 37 -7.33 -16.45 -4.18
C GLY A 37 -7.67 -15.03 -4.58
N VAL A 38 -6.72 -14.11 -4.51
CA VAL A 38 -6.91 -12.73 -4.97
C VAL A 38 -7.04 -12.73 -6.50
N GLU A 39 -7.94 -11.92 -7.03
CA GLU A 39 -8.10 -11.79 -8.47
C GLU A 39 -6.81 -11.28 -9.12
N GLN A 40 -6.47 -11.85 -10.29
CA GLN A 40 -5.27 -11.48 -11.04
C GLN A 40 -5.24 -9.98 -11.36
N SER A 41 -6.38 -9.41 -11.72
CA SER A 41 -6.49 -7.98 -12.01
C SER A 41 -6.09 -7.10 -10.82
N THR A 42 -6.39 -7.53 -9.60
CA THR A 42 -5.96 -6.83 -8.38
C THR A 42 -4.47 -7.02 -8.15
N SER A 43 -3.95 -8.23 -8.33
CA SER A 43 -2.51 -8.50 -8.19
C SER A 43 -1.66 -7.74 -9.21
N ASP A 44 -2.20 -7.46 -10.40
CA ASP A 44 -1.52 -6.71 -11.46
C ASP A 44 -1.40 -5.20 -11.16
N GLY A 45 -2.06 -4.74 -10.13
CA GLY A 45 -2.00 -3.35 -9.69
C GLY A 45 -3.36 -2.66 -9.73
N VAL A 46 -3.61 -1.86 -8.71
CA VAL A 46 -4.83 -1.07 -8.60
C VAL A 46 -4.44 0.41 -8.78
N PRO A 47 -4.81 1.03 -9.91
CA PRO A 47 -4.55 2.44 -10.11
C PRO A 47 -5.20 3.30 -9.02
N LEU A 48 -4.62 4.46 -8.75
CA LEU A 48 -5.07 5.33 -7.66
C LEU A 48 -6.55 5.71 -7.76
N ASP A 49 -7.03 6.06 -8.95
CA ASP A 49 -8.42 6.41 -9.19
C ASP A 49 -9.37 5.24 -8.88
N GLU A 50 -8.99 4.02 -9.22
CA GLU A 50 -9.76 2.81 -8.87
C GLU A 50 -9.73 2.57 -7.36
N MET A 51 -8.58 2.75 -6.71
CA MET A 51 -8.49 2.65 -5.25
C MET A 51 -9.44 3.62 -4.56
N LEU A 52 -9.46 4.88 -4.98
CA LEU A 52 -10.36 5.89 -4.43
C LEU A 52 -11.83 5.54 -4.68
N SER A 53 -12.16 5.01 -5.85
CA SER A 53 -13.51 4.53 -6.16
C SER A 53 -13.94 3.37 -5.25
N ARG A 54 -13.05 2.43 -5.00
CA ARG A 54 -13.30 1.31 -4.06
C ARG A 54 -13.50 1.81 -2.63
N MET A 55 -12.72 2.81 -2.21
CA MET A 55 -12.91 3.46 -0.91
C MET A 55 -14.29 4.09 -0.79
N ASP A 56 -14.72 4.81 -1.83
CA ASP A 56 -16.06 5.43 -1.86
C ASP A 56 -17.17 4.37 -1.73
N SER A 57 -17.06 3.29 -2.48
CA SER A 57 -18.02 2.19 -2.43
C SER A 57 -18.06 1.49 -1.07
N ALA A 58 -16.96 1.48 -0.36
CA ALA A 58 -16.83 0.83 0.96
C ALA A 58 -17.13 1.77 2.15
N GLY A 59 -17.43 3.05 1.89
CA GLY A 59 -17.64 4.03 2.95
C GLY A 59 -16.36 4.44 3.68
N ILE A 60 -15.21 4.30 3.05
CA ILE A 60 -13.91 4.69 3.61
C ILE A 60 -13.59 6.12 3.16
N GLU A 61 -13.56 7.03 4.12
CA GLU A 61 -13.28 8.43 3.86
C GLU A 61 -11.80 8.70 3.65
N LYS A 62 -10.96 8.11 4.51
CA LYS A 62 -9.52 8.35 4.55
C LYS A 62 -8.77 7.05 4.72
N ALA A 63 -7.55 7.01 4.18
CA ALA A 63 -6.66 5.86 4.31
C ALA A 63 -5.24 6.31 4.66
N PHE A 64 -4.59 5.54 5.52
CA PHE A 64 -3.17 5.72 5.84
C PHE A 64 -2.34 4.73 5.04
N LEU A 65 -1.54 5.24 4.10
CA LEU A 65 -0.62 4.44 3.30
C LEU A 65 0.69 4.22 4.04
N ILE A 66 1.15 2.98 4.07
CA ILE A 66 2.41 2.63 4.71
C ILE A 66 3.50 2.37 3.69
N ALA A 67 4.73 2.79 4.00
CA ALA A 67 5.93 2.46 3.25
C ALA A 67 6.47 1.13 3.77
N THR A 68 5.91 0.04 3.26
CA THR A 68 6.21 -1.31 3.73
C THR A 68 7.64 -1.71 3.42
N ARG A 69 8.31 -2.27 4.40
CA ARG A 69 9.56 -3.03 4.24
C ARG A 69 9.36 -4.41 4.81
N ALA A 70 9.76 -5.43 4.09
CA ALA A 70 9.62 -6.81 4.53
C ALA A 70 10.72 -7.69 3.96
N GLY A 71 10.99 -8.78 4.65
CA GLY A 71 11.99 -9.76 4.30
C GLY A 71 13.32 -9.54 5.01
N PRO A 72 14.14 -10.61 5.14
CA PRO A 72 15.46 -10.53 5.76
C PRO A 72 16.40 -9.62 4.97
N VAL A 73 17.17 -8.80 5.67
CA VAL A 73 18.18 -7.93 5.04
C VAL A 73 19.17 -8.76 4.22
N GLY A 74 19.41 -8.32 2.99
CA GLY A 74 20.33 -9.01 2.07
C GLY A 74 19.74 -10.23 1.36
N HIS A 75 18.51 -10.62 1.71
CA HIS A 75 17.83 -11.72 1.02
C HIS A 75 17.12 -11.23 -0.24
N PRO A 76 17.10 -12.04 -1.34
CA PRO A 76 16.42 -11.62 -2.58
C PRO A 76 14.92 -11.32 -2.43
N SER A 77 14.25 -11.86 -1.42
CA SER A 77 12.84 -11.58 -1.14
C SER A 77 12.62 -10.30 -0.35
N CYS A 78 13.68 -9.65 0.14
CA CYS A 78 13.57 -8.38 0.83
C CYS A 78 13.14 -7.29 -0.14
N TYR A 79 12.13 -6.53 0.25
CA TYR A 79 11.67 -5.41 -0.56
C TYR A 79 11.34 -4.20 0.32
N ARG A 80 11.33 -3.05 -0.30
CA ARG A 80 11.03 -1.79 0.36
C ARG A 80 10.24 -0.89 -0.57
N ILE A 81 9.12 -0.37 -0.08
CA ILE A 81 8.39 0.69 -0.77
C ILE A 81 9.04 2.03 -0.37
N PRO A 82 9.53 2.83 -1.32
CA PRO A 82 10.14 4.12 -0.99
C PRO A 82 9.15 5.09 -0.34
N TYR A 83 9.61 5.85 0.63
CA TYR A 83 8.80 6.91 1.26
C TYR A 83 8.35 7.94 0.23
N GLU A 84 9.19 8.26 -0.71
CA GLU A 84 8.92 9.22 -1.79
C GLU A 84 7.69 8.79 -2.61
N LEU A 85 7.58 7.51 -2.92
CA LEU A 85 6.42 6.98 -3.65
C LEU A 85 5.13 7.13 -2.85
N VAL A 86 5.17 6.86 -1.55
CA VAL A 86 4.02 7.06 -0.67
C VAL A 86 3.64 8.54 -0.61
N ALA A 87 4.62 9.42 -0.45
CA ALA A 87 4.41 10.86 -0.41
C ALA A 87 3.79 11.39 -1.71
N GLU A 88 4.32 10.98 -2.85
CA GLU A 88 3.79 11.36 -4.18
C GLU A 88 2.35 10.87 -4.37
N THR A 89 2.07 9.65 -3.96
CA THR A 89 0.72 9.08 -4.07
C THR A 89 -0.26 9.86 -3.20
N CYS A 90 0.11 10.16 -1.96
CA CYS A 90 -0.72 10.96 -1.06
C CYS A 90 -0.95 12.38 -1.59
N ALA A 91 0.05 12.98 -2.22
CA ALA A 91 -0.06 14.32 -2.81
C ALA A 91 -1.08 14.39 -3.95
N ARG A 92 -1.38 13.27 -4.61
CA ARG A 92 -2.39 13.17 -5.67
C ARG A 92 -3.82 13.16 -5.13
N ALA A 93 -4.02 12.85 -3.85
CA ALA A 93 -5.31 12.84 -3.19
C ALA A 93 -5.17 13.28 -1.73
N PRO A 94 -4.75 14.54 -1.47
CA PRO A 94 -4.34 14.98 -0.13
C PRO A 94 -5.46 15.00 0.90
N ASP A 95 -6.71 15.05 0.46
CA ASP A 95 -7.88 15.01 1.36
C ASP A 95 -8.28 13.58 1.76
N ARG A 96 -7.74 12.59 1.08
CA ARG A 96 -8.13 11.18 1.24
C ARG A 96 -7.01 10.30 1.75
N LEU A 97 -5.77 10.60 1.40
CA LEU A 97 -4.61 9.75 1.64
C LEU A 97 -3.57 10.44 2.51
N TYR A 98 -3.11 9.73 3.52
CA TYR A 98 -2.09 10.18 4.45
C TYR A 98 -0.99 9.13 4.52
N GLY A 99 0.28 9.55 4.48
CA GLY A 99 1.41 8.62 4.56
C GLY A 99 1.86 8.40 5.99
N LEU A 100 2.18 7.16 6.30
CA LEU A 100 2.85 6.79 7.55
C LEU A 100 4.26 6.33 7.24
N ALA A 101 5.24 7.01 7.84
CA ALA A 101 6.63 6.60 7.76
C ALA A 101 6.89 5.48 8.78
N GLY A 102 7.60 4.45 8.35
CA GLY A 102 8.06 3.39 9.23
C GLY A 102 9.53 3.59 9.61
N ILE A 103 9.91 3.04 10.74
CA ILE A 103 11.31 2.98 11.17
C ILE A 103 11.71 1.51 11.19
N ASP A 104 12.82 1.17 10.52
CA ASP A 104 13.41 -0.15 10.61
C ASP A 104 14.53 -0.11 11.64
N PRO A 105 14.41 -0.86 12.75
CA PRO A 105 15.44 -0.89 13.78
C PRO A 105 16.80 -1.38 13.26
N LEU A 106 16.82 -2.18 12.19
CA LEU A 106 18.05 -2.66 11.58
C LEU A 106 18.83 -1.57 10.87
N ASP A 107 18.19 -0.45 10.52
CA ASP A 107 18.88 0.71 9.96
C ASP A 107 19.59 1.55 11.01
N GLY A 108 19.42 1.24 12.30
CA GLY A 108 20.00 2.01 13.40
C GLY A 108 19.57 3.47 13.36
N MET A 109 20.51 4.37 13.65
CA MET A 109 20.23 5.80 13.67
C MET A 109 19.86 6.39 12.29
N LYS A 110 20.23 5.73 11.20
CA LYS A 110 19.84 6.14 9.85
C LYS A 110 18.34 6.04 9.65
N GLY A 111 17.69 5.07 10.27
CA GLY A 111 16.24 4.88 10.15
C GLY A 111 15.42 6.00 10.81
N VAL A 112 16.05 6.78 11.70
CA VAL A 112 15.39 7.87 12.44
C VAL A 112 15.60 9.24 11.77
N ARG A 113 16.62 9.34 10.93
CA ARG A 113 16.98 10.56 10.23
C ARG A 113 16.32 10.67 8.87
#